data_a0ea40b0b8826e2c784a7359e20cddcc
#
_entry.id   a0ea40b0b8826e2c784a7359e20cddcc
#
_cell.length_a   1.000
_cell.length_b   1.000
_cell.length_c   1.000
_cell.angle_alpha   90.00
_cell.angle_beta   90.00
_cell.angle_gamma   90.00
#
_symmetry.space_group_name_H-M   'P 1'
#
loop_
_entity.id
_entity.type
_entity.pdbx_description
1 polymer ?
#
loop_
_entity_poly.entity_id
_entity_poly.type
_entity_poly.pdbx_seq_one_letter_code
_entity_poly.pdbx_strand_id
1 'polypeptide(L)'
;MPNINDMTVGSPTRDIIKFAVPLIGGYILQQMYLIIDAAIVGQFIGVNALAAVGASSSIMFLIMGFCNGSCAGFAIPVAQEFGAKEYSKMRAYVANALRIVAVIAVVITAVTAIFCEHILKLVNTPDDIFHDAYLFLLLNFLAIPFTMSYNILAGFIRSLGDSKQPFYFLIAASLLNIALDFILIIGLGMGVEGAGIATMTAQAFASALCWTYIRKHLRILIPTGGERAYDDKKTCLLYTSPSPRDRSLSR
;
A
#
# COMPACT_ATOMS: atom_id res chain seq x y z
N MET A 1 -9.44 20.75 -16.75
CA MET A 1 -9.63 19.34 -16.37
C MET A 1 -8.25 18.77 -16.11
N PRO A 2 -8.01 18.06 -15.01
CA PRO A 2 -6.71 17.44 -14.77
C PRO A 2 -6.41 16.44 -15.89
N ASN A 3 -5.13 16.19 -16.16
CA ASN A 3 -4.64 15.25 -17.18
C ASN A 3 -5.09 13.80 -16.90
N ILE A 4 -6.37 13.54 -17.11
CA ILE A 4 -6.90 12.18 -17.19
C ILE A 4 -6.41 11.66 -18.54
N ASN A 5 -5.41 10.80 -18.56
CA ASN A 5 -4.99 10.13 -19.78
C ASN A 5 -6.09 9.13 -20.16
N ASP A 6 -6.91 9.53 -21.13
CA ASP A 6 -7.89 8.61 -21.74
C ASP A 6 -7.11 7.56 -22.54
N MET A 7 -6.86 6.39 -21.93
CA MET A 7 -6.15 5.28 -22.55
C MET A 7 -6.99 4.55 -23.61
N THR A 8 -8.21 5.00 -23.87
CA THR A 8 -9.10 4.40 -24.89
C THR A 8 -8.84 4.94 -26.29
N VAL A 9 -8.04 6.01 -26.41
CA VAL A 9 -7.73 6.69 -27.68
C VAL A 9 -6.21 6.78 -27.87
N GLY A 10 -5.68 6.13 -28.89
CA GLY A 10 -4.27 6.22 -29.26
C GLY A 10 -3.62 4.87 -29.58
N SER A 11 -2.28 4.80 -29.51
CA SER A 11 -1.52 3.55 -29.70
C SER A 11 -1.43 2.79 -28.36
N PRO A 12 -2.10 1.64 -28.21
CA PRO A 12 -2.13 0.88 -26.96
C PRO A 12 -0.73 0.58 -26.39
N THR A 13 0.22 0.22 -27.23
CA THR A 13 1.58 -0.11 -26.83
C THR A 13 2.31 1.07 -26.20
N ARG A 14 2.17 2.27 -26.79
CA ARG A 14 2.81 3.49 -26.27
C ARG A 14 2.23 3.90 -24.93
N ASP A 15 0.92 3.77 -24.76
CA ASP A 15 0.23 4.16 -23.54
C ASP A 15 0.50 3.18 -22.41
N ILE A 16 0.57 1.87 -22.71
CA ILE A 16 1.01 0.85 -21.76
C ILE A 16 2.45 1.10 -21.28
N ILE A 17 3.38 1.40 -22.18
CA ILE A 17 4.78 1.70 -21.81
C ILE A 17 4.86 2.94 -20.93
N LYS A 18 4.17 4.04 -21.31
CA LYS A 18 4.15 5.28 -20.53
C LYS A 18 3.58 5.10 -19.12
N PHE A 19 2.61 4.20 -18.98
CA PHE A 19 2.01 3.85 -17.69
C PHE A 19 2.92 2.93 -16.87
N ALA A 20 3.55 1.93 -17.52
CA ALA A 20 4.37 0.92 -16.87
C ALA A 20 5.70 1.49 -16.34
N VAL A 21 6.34 2.43 -17.04
CA VAL A 21 7.65 2.97 -16.63
C VAL A 21 7.59 3.60 -15.22
N PRO A 22 6.67 4.52 -14.87
CA PRO A 22 6.60 5.04 -13.51
C PRO A 22 6.22 3.97 -12.48
N LEU A 23 5.41 2.98 -12.86
CA LEU A 23 5.02 1.88 -11.98
C LEU A 23 6.22 1.00 -11.61
N ILE A 24 7.01 0.58 -12.62
CA ILE A 24 8.24 -0.19 -12.43
C ILE A 24 9.25 0.63 -11.63
N GLY A 25 9.41 1.91 -11.97
CA GLY A 25 10.25 2.84 -11.22
C GLY A 25 9.86 2.92 -9.74
N GLY A 26 8.57 2.90 -9.44
CA GLY A 26 8.05 2.87 -8.07
C GLY A 26 8.43 1.59 -7.32
N TYR A 27 8.33 0.43 -7.96
CA TYR A 27 8.76 -0.83 -7.35
C TYR A 27 10.28 -0.88 -7.12
N ILE A 28 11.08 -0.43 -8.07
CA ILE A 28 12.54 -0.36 -7.92
C ILE A 28 12.90 0.59 -6.76
N LEU A 29 12.29 1.76 -6.71
CA LEU A 29 12.51 2.73 -5.63
C LEU A 29 12.13 2.14 -4.27
N GLN A 30 11.02 1.41 -4.20
CA GLN A 30 10.58 0.74 -2.98
C GLN A 30 11.59 -0.32 -2.51
N GLN A 31 12.18 -1.08 -3.42
CA GLN A 31 13.24 -2.04 -3.07
C GLN A 31 14.53 -1.33 -2.64
N MET A 32 14.88 -0.22 -3.29
CA MET A 32 16.06 0.55 -2.92
C MET A 32 15.96 1.16 -1.53
N TYR A 33 14.82 1.74 -1.15
CA TYR A 33 14.71 2.30 0.19
C TYR A 33 14.74 1.21 1.27
N LEU A 34 14.19 0.02 1.03
CA LEU A 34 14.31 -1.12 1.96
C LEU A 34 15.77 -1.55 2.18
N ILE A 35 16.57 -1.53 1.11
CA ILE A 35 18.01 -1.83 1.21
C ILE A 35 18.73 -0.73 1.99
N ILE A 36 18.40 0.54 1.74
CA ILE A 36 19.00 1.67 2.45
C ILE A 36 18.65 1.64 3.93
N ASP A 37 17.37 1.39 4.27
CA ASP A 37 16.90 1.24 5.64
C ASP A 37 17.66 0.11 6.37
N ALA A 38 17.75 -1.08 5.76
CA ALA A 38 18.52 -2.19 6.30
C ALA A 38 20.01 -1.86 6.45
N ALA A 39 20.61 -1.11 5.52
CA ALA A 39 22.00 -0.68 5.61
C ALA A 39 22.22 0.32 6.74
N ILE A 40 21.31 1.27 6.96
CA ILE A 40 21.36 2.22 8.08
C ILE A 40 21.28 1.45 9.41
N VAL A 41 20.30 0.55 9.55
CA VAL A 41 20.15 -0.30 10.74
C VAL A 41 21.42 -1.11 11.01
N GLY A 42 21.95 -1.80 9.99
CA GLY A 42 23.14 -2.64 10.12
C GLY A 42 24.41 -1.86 10.47
N GLN A 43 24.57 -0.66 9.90
CA GLN A 43 25.77 0.15 10.08
C GLN A 43 25.79 0.94 11.39
N PHE A 44 24.64 1.46 11.84
CA PHE A 44 24.56 2.37 12.98
C PHE A 44 24.04 1.70 14.26
N ILE A 45 23.25 0.63 14.17
CA ILE A 45 22.75 -0.10 15.34
C ILE A 45 23.59 -1.37 15.55
N GLY A 46 23.89 -2.11 14.48
CA GLY A 46 24.77 -3.28 14.51
C GLY A 46 24.20 -4.53 13.86
N VAL A 47 25.01 -5.60 13.89
CA VAL A 47 24.72 -6.85 13.19
C VAL A 47 23.49 -7.56 13.77
N ASN A 48 23.27 -7.52 15.07
CA ASN A 48 22.13 -8.14 15.73
C ASN A 48 20.82 -7.48 15.31
N ALA A 49 20.78 -6.15 15.23
CA ALA A 49 19.63 -5.41 14.72
C ALA A 49 19.34 -5.74 13.24
N LEU A 50 20.37 -5.83 12.40
CA LEU A 50 20.20 -6.27 11.01
C LEU A 50 19.68 -7.71 10.92
N ALA A 51 20.14 -8.62 11.79
CA ALA A 51 19.65 -9.99 11.87
C ALA A 51 18.17 -10.02 12.30
N ALA A 52 17.75 -9.15 13.23
CA ALA A 52 16.36 -9.00 13.65
C ALA A 52 15.45 -8.55 12.50
N VAL A 53 15.88 -7.54 11.73
CA VAL A 53 15.17 -7.09 10.51
C VAL A 53 15.10 -8.23 9.48
N GLY A 54 16.20 -8.96 9.28
CA GLY A 54 16.26 -10.10 8.36
C GLY A 54 15.33 -11.24 8.75
N ALA A 55 15.29 -11.62 10.02
CA ALA A 55 14.37 -12.64 10.54
C ALA A 55 12.90 -12.27 10.34
N SER A 56 12.59 -10.97 10.45
CA SER A 56 11.23 -10.43 10.26
C SER A 56 10.80 -10.36 8.80
N SER A 57 11.75 -10.37 7.85
CA SER A 57 11.49 -10.08 6.42
C SER A 57 10.52 -11.07 5.76
N SER A 58 10.61 -12.37 6.09
CA SER A 58 9.72 -13.39 5.51
C SER A 58 8.27 -13.21 5.95
N ILE A 59 8.06 -12.84 7.21
CA ILE A 59 6.75 -12.56 7.79
C ILE A 59 6.16 -11.31 7.13
N MET A 60 6.98 -10.26 7.03
CA MET A 60 6.59 -9.00 6.39
C MET A 60 6.23 -9.22 4.92
N PHE A 61 7.01 -10.02 4.19
CA PHE A 61 6.72 -10.34 2.78
C PHE A 61 5.33 -10.99 2.61
N LEU A 62 4.99 -11.96 3.47
CA LEU A 62 3.70 -12.63 3.42
C LEU A 62 2.54 -11.67 3.71
N ILE A 63 2.63 -10.92 4.80
CA ILE A 63 1.55 -10.03 5.26
C ILE A 63 1.38 -8.85 4.31
N MET A 64 2.48 -8.20 3.93
CA MET A 64 2.45 -7.08 2.99
C MET A 64 2.05 -7.52 1.58
N GLY A 65 2.43 -8.72 1.15
CA GLY A 65 1.98 -9.33 -0.11
C GLY A 65 0.47 -9.46 -0.15
N PHE A 66 -0.14 -9.96 0.92
CA PHE A 66 -1.60 -10.05 1.05
C PHE A 66 -2.25 -8.66 1.05
N CYS A 67 -1.73 -7.70 1.82
CA CYS A 67 -2.24 -6.33 1.87
C CYS A 67 -2.20 -5.64 0.51
N ASN A 68 -1.06 -5.75 -0.19
CA ASN A 68 -0.86 -5.15 -1.51
C ASN A 68 -1.75 -5.80 -2.56
N GLY A 69 -1.84 -7.15 -2.55
CA GLY A 69 -2.71 -7.90 -3.45
C GLY A 69 -4.18 -7.55 -3.29
N SER A 70 -4.65 -7.42 -2.03
CA SER A 70 -6.01 -7.00 -1.71
C SER A 70 -6.30 -5.59 -2.25
N CYS A 71 -5.42 -4.62 -1.99
CA CYS A 71 -5.58 -3.25 -2.49
C CYS A 71 -5.59 -3.19 -4.02
N ALA A 72 -4.72 -3.95 -4.69
CA ALA A 72 -4.68 -4.03 -6.15
C ALA A 72 -5.99 -4.63 -6.73
N GLY A 73 -6.51 -5.68 -6.10
CA GLY A 73 -7.79 -6.30 -6.48
C GLY A 73 -8.96 -5.31 -6.43
N PHE A 74 -9.05 -4.51 -5.36
CA PHE A 74 -10.11 -3.51 -5.21
C PHE A 74 -10.00 -2.33 -6.20
N ALA A 75 -8.83 -2.06 -6.78
CA ALA A 75 -8.66 -1.03 -7.78
C ALA A 75 -9.17 -1.44 -9.18
N ILE A 76 -9.28 -2.75 -9.47
CA ILE A 76 -9.68 -3.26 -10.79
C ILE A 76 -11.11 -2.82 -11.19
N PRO A 77 -12.17 -3.02 -10.37
CA PRO A 77 -13.51 -2.58 -10.72
C PRO A 77 -13.60 -1.06 -10.92
N VAL A 78 -12.83 -0.29 -10.17
CA VAL A 78 -12.78 1.18 -10.33
C VAL A 78 -12.24 1.54 -11.71
N ALA A 79 -11.20 0.86 -12.20
CA ALA A 79 -10.66 1.07 -13.55
C ALA A 79 -11.66 0.65 -14.64
N GLN A 80 -12.38 -0.46 -14.44
CA GLN A 80 -13.39 -0.96 -15.40
C GLN A 80 -14.55 0.02 -15.56
N GLU A 81 -15.12 0.50 -14.44
CA GLU A 81 -16.24 1.44 -14.47
C GLU A 81 -15.81 2.82 -14.96
N PHE A 82 -14.56 3.21 -14.71
CA PHE A 82 -14.00 4.42 -15.30
C PHE A 82 -13.92 4.31 -16.82
N GLY A 83 -13.41 3.19 -17.36
CA GLY A 83 -13.38 2.93 -18.81
C GLY A 83 -14.76 2.84 -19.46
N ALA A 84 -15.74 2.33 -18.73
CA ALA A 84 -17.16 2.30 -19.16
C ALA A 84 -17.86 3.67 -19.05
N LYS A 85 -17.22 4.70 -18.48
CA LYS A 85 -17.77 6.04 -18.20
C LYS A 85 -18.95 6.02 -17.21
N GLU A 86 -19.09 4.95 -16.42
CA GLU A 86 -20.12 4.77 -15.40
C GLU A 86 -19.66 5.34 -14.05
N TYR A 87 -19.50 6.66 -13.97
CA TYR A 87 -18.90 7.33 -12.82
C TYR A 87 -19.66 7.14 -11.50
N SER A 88 -20.97 6.95 -11.53
CA SER A 88 -21.74 6.70 -10.32
C SER A 88 -21.41 5.35 -9.70
N LYS A 89 -21.33 4.29 -10.51
CA LYS A 89 -20.90 2.95 -10.08
C LYS A 89 -19.47 2.96 -9.60
N MET A 90 -18.57 3.64 -10.34
CA MET A 90 -17.18 3.81 -9.96
C MET A 90 -17.05 4.39 -8.53
N ARG A 91 -17.79 5.49 -8.22
CA ARG A 91 -17.76 6.10 -6.88
C ARG A 91 -18.32 5.18 -5.79
N ALA A 92 -19.33 4.38 -6.12
CA ALA A 92 -19.85 3.37 -5.20
C ALA A 92 -18.80 2.30 -4.90
N TYR A 93 -18.05 1.81 -5.92
CA TYR A 93 -16.93 0.89 -5.70
C TYR A 93 -15.81 1.50 -4.86
N VAL A 94 -15.45 2.77 -5.09
CA VAL A 94 -14.47 3.50 -4.28
C VAL A 94 -14.91 3.54 -2.80
N ALA A 95 -16.18 3.90 -2.54
CA ALA A 95 -16.71 3.96 -1.17
C ALA A 95 -16.66 2.60 -0.46
N ASN A 96 -17.08 1.54 -1.15
CA ASN A 96 -17.10 0.18 -0.59
C ASN A 96 -15.68 -0.37 -0.41
N ALA A 97 -14.79 -0.17 -1.39
CA ALA A 97 -13.39 -0.57 -1.28
C ALA A 97 -12.69 0.09 -0.09
N LEU A 98 -12.91 1.40 0.13
CA LEU A 98 -12.35 2.09 1.29
C LEU A 98 -12.82 1.51 2.62
N ARG A 99 -14.11 1.17 2.74
CA ARG A 99 -14.67 0.55 3.95
C ARG A 99 -14.08 -0.84 4.19
N ILE A 100 -14.09 -1.69 3.16
CA ILE A 100 -13.57 -3.05 3.26
C ILE A 100 -12.08 -3.03 3.59
N VAL A 101 -11.28 -2.21 2.90
CA VAL A 101 -9.83 -2.07 3.17
C VAL A 101 -9.58 -1.55 4.58
N ALA A 102 -10.38 -0.60 5.08
CA ALA A 102 -10.25 -0.12 6.46
C ALA A 102 -10.52 -1.25 7.47
N VAL A 103 -11.56 -2.07 7.26
CA VAL A 103 -11.85 -3.23 8.13
C VAL A 103 -10.72 -4.25 8.05
N ILE A 104 -10.26 -4.60 6.85
CA ILE A 104 -9.14 -5.54 6.65
C ILE A 104 -7.88 -5.01 7.35
N ALA A 105 -7.56 -3.73 7.18
CA ALA A 105 -6.38 -3.12 7.81
C ALA A 105 -6.44 -3.21 9.34
N VAL A 106 -7.59 -2.88 9.96
CA VAL A 106 -7.78 -2.97 11.40
C VAL A 106 -7.67 -4.42 11.89
N VAL A 107 -8.33 -5.36 11.20
CA VAL A 107 -8.31 -6.78 11.58
C VAL A 107 -6.90 -7.35 11.48
N ILE A 108 -6.21 -7.12 10.35
CA ILE A 108 -4.85 -7.63 10.17
C ILE A 108 -3.91 -7.01 11.20
N THR A 109 -3.95 -5.70 11.40
CA THR A 109 -3.13 -5.02 12.43
C THR A 109 -3.38 -5.60 13.81
N ALA A 110 -4.65 -5.77 14.21
CA ALA A 110 -4.98 -6.32 15.51
C ALA A 110 -4.49 -7.76 15.67
N VAL A 111 -4.74 -8.62 14.69
CA VAL A 111 -4.32 -10.02 14.71
C VAL A 111 -2.79 -10.12 14.74
N THR A 112 -2.10 -9.42 13.85
CA THR A 112 -0.63 -9.51 13.76
C THR A 112 0.06 -8.88 14.98
N ALA A 113 -0.48 -7.80 15.54
CA ALA A 113 0.08 -7.17 16.75
C ALA A 113 -0.13 -8.08 17.99
N ILE A 114 -1.33 -8.67 18.16
CA ILE A 114 -1.61 -9.56 19.30
C ILE A 114 -0.76 -10.82 19.23
N PHE A 115 -0.60 -11.40 18.04
CA PHE A 115 0.15 -12.64 17.84
C PHE A 115 1.62 -12.43 17.49
N CYS A 116 2.15 -11.20 17.52
CA CYS A 116 3.51 -10.86 17.12
C CYS A 116 4.57 -11.75 17.80
N GLU A 117 4.47 -11.93 19.12
CA GLU A 117 5.38 -12.78 19.89
C GLU A 117 5.29 -14.27 19.47
N HIS A 118 4.06 -14.76 19.27
CA HIS A 118 3.85 -16.15 18.84
C HIS A 118 4.38 -16.41 17.42
N ILE A 119 4.23 -15.43 16.53
CA ILE A 119 4.74 -15.49 15.16
C ILE A 119 6.27 -15.59 15.18
N LEU A 120 6.96 -14.78 15.98
CA LEU A 120 8.42 -14.82 16.12
C LEU A 120 8.92 -16.14 16.71
N LYS A 121 8.22 -16.69 17.71
CA LYS A 121 8.51 -18.01 18.27
C LYS A 121 8.32 -19.12 17.22
N LEU A 122 7.29 -19.04 16.40
CA LEU A 122 7.01 -20.02 15.33
C LEU A 122 8.12 -20.05 14.28
N VAL A 123 8.75 -18.90 14.01
CA VAL A 123 9.87 -18.79 13.06
C VAL A 123 11.22 -19.14 13.70
N ASN A 124 11.22 -19.55 14.99
CA ASN A 124 12.41 -19.86 15.77
C ASN A 124 13.43 -18.72 15.80
N THR A 125 12.96 -17.48 16.04
CA THR A 125 13.84 -16.32 16.19
C THR A 125 14.75 -16.50 17.42
N PRO A 126 16.09 -16.36 17.28
CA PRO A 126 17.03 -16.49 18.40
C PRO A 126 16.74 -15.48 19.51
N ASP A 127 16.99 -15.89 20.78
CA ASP A 127 16.67 -15.07 21.95
C ASP A 127 17.46 -13.76 22.02
N ASP A 128 18.69 -13.74 21.51
CA ASP A 128 19.59 -12.58 21.48
C ASP A 128 19.11 -11.45 20.59
N ILE A 129 18.30 -11.74 19.58
CA ILE A 129 17.71 -10.73 18.68
C ILE A 129 16.19 -10.62 18.82
N PHE A 130 15.56 -11.39 19.71
CA PHE A 130 14.10 -11.51 19.81
C PHE A 130 13.43 -10.17 20.14
N HIS A 131 14.00 -9.42 21.08
CA HIS A 131 13.45 -8.14 21.51
C HIS A 131 13.44 -7.12 20.36
N ASP A 132 14.53 -6.99 19.63
CA ASP A 132 14.66 -6.07 18.49
C ASP A 132 13.75 -6.49 17.34
N ALA A 133 13.67 -7.79 17.05
CA ALA A 133 12.74 -8.32 16.04
C ALA A 133 11.27 -8.06 16.42
N TYR A 134 10.93 -8.20 17.70
CA TYR A 134 9.58 -7.92 18.19
C TYR A 134 9.20 -6.44 18.02
N LEU A 135 10.06 -5.52 18.46
CA LEU A 135 9.80 -4.08 18.34
C LEU A 135 9.69 -3.65 16.88
N PHE A 136 10.63 -4.10 16.04
CA PHE A 136 10.60 -3.80 14.61
C PHE A 136 9.33 -4.32 13.94
N LEU A 137 8.99 -5.59 14.18
CA LEU A 137 7.84 -6.23 13.57
C LEU A 137 6.52 -5.61 14.05
N LEU A 138 6.40 -5.33 15.35
CA LEU A 138 5.22 -4.69 15.93
C LEU A 138 4.96 -3.31 15.32
N LEU A 139 5.98 -2.47 15.18
CA LEU A 139 5.85 -1.14 14.59
C LEU A 139 5.46 -1.21 13.10
N ASN A 140 6.01 -2.18 12.37
CA ASN A 140 5.62 -2.43 10.99
C ASN A 140 4.17 -2.93 10.89
N PHE A 141 3.68 -3.73 11.83
CA PHE A 141 2.27 -4.13 11.89
C PHE A 141 1.36 -2.94 12.19
N LEU A 142 1.76 -2.05 13.08
CA LEU A 142 1.03 -0.80 13.36
C LEU A 142 1.06 0.16 12.15
N ALA A 143 2.01 0.04 11.24
CA ALA A 143 2.07 0.80 10.00
C ALA A 143 1.12 0.28 8.90
N ILE A 144 0.57 -0.95 9.02
CA ILE A 144 -0.31 -1.57 8.01
C ILE A 144 -1.48 -0.67 7.58
N PRO A 145 -2.23 0.00 8.49
CA PRO A 145 -3.33 0.86 8.08
C PRO A 145 -2.90 2.01 7.17
N PHE A 146 -1.73 2.60 7.42
CA PHE A 146 -1.19 3.68 6.59
C PHE A 146 -0.70 3.16 5.24
N THR A 147 -0.03 2.00 5.24
CA THR A 147 0.44 1.33 4.03
C THR A 147 -0.73 0.91 3.12
N MET A 148 -1.76 0.29 3.69
CA MET A 148 -2.96 -0.08 2.93
C MET A 148 -3.71 1.16 2.43
N SER A 149 -3.79 2.22 3.24
CA SER A 149 -4.39 3.50 2.83
C SER A 149 -3.65 4.11 1.64
N TYR A 150 -2.31 4.16 1.68
CA TYR A 150 -1.52 4.60 0.53
C TYR A 150 -1.77 3.71 -0.70
N ASN A 151 -1.70 2.40 -0.57
CA ASN A 151 -1.80 1.47 -1.69
C ASN A 151 -3.17 1.54 -2.38
N ILE A 152 -4.27 1.62 -1.62
CA ILE A 152 -5.61 1.73 -2.21
C ILE A 152 -5.83 3.09 -2.88
N LEU A 153 -5.41 4.20 -2.26
CA LEU A 153 -5.53 5.53 -2.83
C LEU A 153 -4.67 5.69 -4.09
N ALA A 154 -3.43 5.21 -4.05
CA ALA A 154 -2.56 5.15 -5.22
C ALA A 154 -3.15 4.24 -6.32
N GLY A 155 -3.79 3.13 -5.95
CA GLY A 155 -4.53 2.25 -6.84
C GLY A 155 -5.65 2.99 -7.57
N PHE A 156 -6.44 3.80 -6.87
CA PHE A 156 -7.50 4.61 -7.48
C PHE A 156 -6.97 5.69 -8.41
N ILE A 157 -5.86 6.34 -8.07
CA ILE A 157 -5.23 7.33 -8.96
C ILE A 157 -4.75 6.62 -10.24
N ARG A 158 -4.11 5.45 -10.11
CA ARG A 158 -3.68 4.62 -11.24
C ARG A 158 -4.85 4.11 -12.09
N SER A 159 -6.00 3.82 -11.50
CA SER A 159 -7.21 3.41 -12.22
C SER A 159 -7.74 4.47 -13.18
N LEU A 160 -7.40 5.74 -12.95
CA LEU A 160 -7.74 6.86 -13.85
C LEU A 160 -6.62 7.14 -14.88
N GLY A 161 -5.62 6.26 -15.02
CA GLY A 161 -4.53 6.39 -15.98
C GLY A 161 -3.35 7.24 -15.51
N ASP A 162 -3.34 7.71 -14.26
CA ASP A 162 -2.23 8.51 -13.70
C ASP A 162 -1.32 7.64 -12.82
N SER A 163 -0.23 7.13 -13.39
CA SER A 163 0.80 6.39 -12.66
C SER A 163 1.93 7.28 -12.11
N LYS A 164 2.03 8.53 -12.60
CA LYS A 164 3.14 9.43 -12.27
C LYS A 164 2.99 10.03 -10.88
N GLN A 165 1.78 10.46 -10.51
CA GLN A 165 1.57 11.12 -9.22
C GLN A 165 1.84 10.19 -8.02
N PRO A 166 1.33 8.95 -7.97
CA PRO A 166 1.70 8.01 -6.91
C PRO A 166 3.20 7.74 -6.85
N PHE A 167 3.89 7.71 -7.99
CA PHE A 167 5.34 7.57 -8.05
C PHE A 167 6.07 8.76 -7.39
N TYR A 168 5.68 10.00 -7.68
CA TYR A 168 6.27 11.18 -7.03
C TYR A 168 5.99 11.21 -5.53
N PHE A 169 4.80 10.80 -5.09
CA PHE A 169 4.49 10.71 -3.66
C PHE A 169 5.34 9.64 -2.97
N LEU A 170 5.62 8.53 -3.65
CA LEU A 170 6.52 7.50 -3.14
C LEU A 170 7.96 8.03 -3.01
N ILE A 171 8.46 8.78 -4.00
CA ILE A 171 9.79 9.44 -3.90
C ILE A 171 9.84 10.35 -2.66
N ALA A 172 8.85 11.22 -2.49
CA ALA A 172 8.80 12.13 -1.35
C ALA A 172 8.75 11.40 -0.02
N ALA A 173 7.97 10.32 0.07
CA ALA A 173 7.87 9.49 1.26
C ALA A 173 9.18 8.71 1.54
N SER A 174 9.85 8.21 0.51
CA SER A 174 11.14 7.52 0.66
C SER A 174 12.25 8.46 1.15
N LEU A 175 12.30 9.68 0.63
CA LEU A 175 13.24 10.69 1.11
C LEU A 175 12.95 11.10 2.56
N LEU A 176 11.67 11.22 2.93
CA LEU A 176 11.27 11.48 4.31
C LEU A 176 11.65 10.32 5.23
N ASN A 177 11.41 9.06 4.80
CA ASN A 177 11.80 7.88 5.56
C ASN A 177 13.30 7.88 5.86
N ILE A 178 14.15 8.02 4.83
CA ILE A 178 15.62 8.06 4.99
C ILE A 178 16.04 9.22 5.94
N ALA A 179 15.45 10.41 5.78
CA ALA A 179 15.74 11.53 6.66
C ALA A 179 15.35 11.24 8.12
N LEU A 180 14.20 10.60 8.34
CA LEU A 180 13.75 10.20 9.67
C LEU A 180 14.62 9.09 10.27
N ASP A 181 15.11 8.13 9.47
CA ASP A 181 16.06 7.11 9.93
C ASP A 181 17.33 7.76 10.48
N PHE A 182 17.90 8.72 9.75
CA PHE A 182 19.06 9.49 10.24
C PHE A 182 18.76 10.26 11.52
N ILE A 183 17.61 10.90 11.62
CA ILE A 183 17.24 11.69 12.82
C ILE A 183 16.97 10.76 14.01
N LEU A 184 16.19 9.71 13.83
CA LEU A 184 15.75 8.86 14.93
C LEU A 184 16.86 7.90 15.38
N ILE A 185 17.55 7.26 14.44
CA ILE A 185 18.58 6.26 14.77
C ILE A 185 19.87 6.96 15.19
N ILE A 186 20.37 7.92 14.40
CA ILE A 186 21.67 8.55 14.67
C ILE A 186 21.53 9.75 15.60
N GLY A 187 20.51 10.61 15.37
CA GLY A 187 20.33 11.84 16.13
C GLY A 187 19.79 11.59 17.54
N LEU A 188 18.80 10.71 17.70
CA LEU A 188 18.17 10.40 18.99
C LEU A 188 18.68 9.09 19.62
N GLY A 189 19.54 8.34 18.92
CA GLY A 189 20.07 7.08 19.43
C GLY A 189 19.02 5.97 19.61
N MET A 190 17.91 6.05 18.85
CA MET A 190 16.88 5.02 18.87
C MET A 190 17.41 3.75 18.17
N GLY A 191 16.99 2.60 18.68
CA GLY A 191 17.30 1.30 18.07
C GLY A 191 16.45 1.01 16.82
N VAL A 192 16.10 -0.24 16.62
CA VAL A 192 15.26 -0.70 15.49
C VAL A 192 13.86 -0.08 15.48
N GLU A 193 13.38 0.36 16.63
CA GLU A 193 12.13 1.12 16.75
C GLU A 193 12.17 2.44 15.97
N GLY A 194 13.34 3.08 15.85
CA GLY A 194 13.52 4.27 15.03
C GLY A 194 13.17 4.03 13.58
N ALA A 195 13.67 2.94 12.99
CA ALA A 195 13.35 2.52 11.63
C ALA A 195 11.85 2.22 11.44
N GLY A 196 11.23 1.52 12.40
CA GLY A 196 9.80 1.25 12.36
C GLY A 196 8.94 2.52 12.38
N ILE A 197 9.28 3.48 13.24
CA ILE A 197 8.58 4.78 13.34
C ILE A 197 8.79 5.61 12.07
N ALA A 198 10.00 5.63 11.51
CA ALA A 198 10.29 6.31 10.25
C ALA A 198 9.42 5.77 9.10
N THR A 199 9.36 4.44 8.97
CA THR A 199 8.52 3.76 7.97
C THR A 199 7.03 4.08 8.16
N MET A 200 6.51 3.99 9.39
CA MET A 200 5.12 4.31 9.68
C MET A 200 4.79 5.77 9.33
N THR A 201 5.65 6.71 9.69
CA THR A 201 5.48 8.13 9.41
C THR A 201 5.52 8.43 7.91
N ALA A 202 6.46 7.84 7.19
CA ALA A 202 6.58 7.98 5.75
C ALA A 202 5.34 7.44 5.00
N GLN A 203 4.80 6.30 5.41
CA GLN A 203 3.57 5.73 4.83
C GLN A 203 2.34 6.59 5.13
N ALA A 204 2.23 7.13 6.35
CA ALA A 204 1.17 8.08 6.70
C ALA A 204 1.25 9.35 5.84
N PHE A 205 2.45 9.87 5.62
CA PHE A 205 2.69 11.03 4.76
C PHE A 205 2.32 10.74 3.30
N ALA A 206 2.75 9.61 2.74
CA ALA A 206 2.38 9.19 1.38
C ALA A 206 0.86 9.06 1.20
N SER A 207 0.18 8.47 2.18
CA SER A 207 -1.29 8.35 2.20
C SER A 207 -1.96 9.72 2.24
N ALA A 208 -1.47 10.65 3.05
CA ALA A 208 -1.99 12.01 3.13
C ALA A 208 -1.80 12.79 1.83
N LEU A 209 -0.67 12.61 1.14
CA LEU A 209 -0.42 13.21 -0.18
C LEU A 209 -1.42 12.67 -1.23
N CYS A 210 -1.62 11.35 -1.29
CA CYS A 210 -2.60 10.74 -2.19
C CYS A 210 -4.01 11.26 -1.91
N TRP A 211 -4.42 11.31 -0.65
CA TRP A 211 -5.74 11.80 -0.25
C TRP A 211 -5.95 13.27 -0.61
N THR A 212 -4.94 14.12 -0.35
CA THR A 212 -4.97 15.54 -0.70
C THR A 212 -5.07 15.74 -2.20
N TYR A 213 -4.32 14.94 -2.98
CA TYR A 213 -4.35 14.99 -4.43
C TYR A 213 -5.73 14.59 -4.98
N ILE A 214 -6.32 13.51 -4.47
CA ILE A 214 -7.68 13.09 -4.86
C ILE A 214 -8.69 14.19 -4.57
N ARG A 215 -8.64 14.79 -3.37
CA ARG A 215 -9.55 15.87 -2.99
C ARG A 215 -9.45 17.12 -3.87
N LYS A 216 -8.23 17.48 -4.27
CA LYS A 216 -7.98 18.69 -5.05
C LYS A 216 -8.19 18.49 -6.56
N HIS A 217 -7.72 17.36 -7.11
CA HIS A 217 -7.60 17.17 -8.55
C HIS A 217 -8.52 16.07 -9.12
N LEU A 218 -8.90 15.08 -8.31
CA LEU A 218 -9.68 13.92 -8.77
C LEU A 218 -11.01 13.78 -8.03
N ARG A 219 -11.75 14.89 -7.92
CA ARG A 219 -13.06 14.93 -7.24
C ARG A 219 -14.08 13.93 -7.79
N ILE A 220 -13.85 13.45 -9.02
CA ILE A 220 -14.68 12.42 -9.66
C ILE A 220 -14.69 11.09 -8.91
N LEU A 221 -13.65 10.82 -8.09
CA LEU A 221 -13.54 9.63 -7.23
C LEU A 221 -14.28 9.77 -5.89
N ILE A 222 -14.67 11.01 -5.51
CA ILE A 222 -15.26 11.26 -4.19
C ILE A 222 -16.74 10.87 -4.22
N PRO A 223 -17.19 9.92 -3.38
CA PRO A 223 -18.58 9.50 -3.32
C PRO A 223 -19.49 10.63 -2.83
N THR A 224 -20.57 10.89 -3.54
CA THR A 224 -21.66 11.79 -3.12
C THR A 224 -22.63 11.06 -2.21
N GLY A 225 -23.42 11.81 -1.41
CA GLY A 225 -24.24 11.24 -0.33
C GLY A 225 -25.21 10.11 -0.72
N GLY A 226 -25.75 10.14 -1.96
CA GLY A 226 -26.65 9.09 -2.48
C GLY A 226 -25.95 7.81 -2.95
N GLU A 227 -24.65 7.88 -3.24
CA GLU A 227 -23.87 6.76 -3.79
C GLU A 227 -23.22 5.89 -2.68
N ARG A 228 -23.29 6.35 -1.43
CA ARG A 228 -22.78 5.61 -0.23
C ARG A 228 -23.62 4.39 0.15
N ALA A 229 -24.82 4.27 -0.38
CA ALA A 229 -25.79 3.22 -0.05
C ALA A 229 -25.92 2.15 -1.15
N TYR A 230 -24.86 1.89 -1.93
CA TYR A 230 -24.91 0.86 -2.96
C TYR A 230 -24.94 -0.53 -2.31
N ASP A 231 -25.80 -1.42 -2.87
CA ASP A 231 -26.13 -2.74 -2.38
C ASP A 231 -24.87 -3.60 -2.14
N ASP A 232 -24.56 -3.87 -0.86
CA ASP A 232 -23.39 -4.65 -0.43
C ASP A 232 -23.33 -6.06 -1.05
N LYS A 233 -24.50 -6.67 -1.36
CA LYS A 233 -24.59 -7.99 -2.00
C LYS A 233 -24.04 -7.99 -3.42
N LYS A 234 -24.35 -6.96 -4.22
CA LYS A 234 -23.83 -6.85 -5.60
C LYS A 234 -22.34 -6.59 -5.61
N THR A 235 -21.83 -5.79 -4.68
CA THR A 235 -20.41 -5.50 -4.56
C THR A 235 -19.63 -6.75 -4.16
N CYS A 236 -20.10 -7.51 -3.17
CA CYS A 236 -19.49 -8.76 -2.75
C CYS A 236 -19.46 -9.80 -3.88
N LEU A 237 -20.57 -9.94 -4.63
CA LEU A 237 -20.66 -10.83 -5.78
C LEU A 237 -19.71 -10.46 -6.93
N LEU A 238 -19.36 -9.18 -7.10
CA LEU A 238 -18.42 -8.75 -8.14
C LEU A 238 -16.97 -9.10 -7.82
N TYR A 239 -16.60 -9.07 -6.54
CA TYR A 239 -15.28 -9.52 -6.08
C TYR A 239 -15.15 -11.05 -6.01
N THR A 240 -16.26 -11.77 -5.92
CA THR A 240 -16.31 -13.24 -5.88
C THR A 240 -16.83 -13.85 -7.19
N SER A 241 -17.31 -13.04 -8.14
CA SER A 241 -17.83 -13.51 -9.43
C SER A 241 -16.70 -14.00 -10.32
N PRO A 242 -16.84 -15.17 -10.95
CA PRO A 242 -15.93 -15.65 -11.95
C PRO A 242 -15.76 -14.63 -13.09
N SER A 243 -14.57 -14.63 -13.70
CA SER A 243 -14.20 -13.75 -14.83
C SER A 243 -15.33 -13.66 -15.87
N PRO A 244 -15.51 -12.52 -16.57
CA PRO A 244 -16.44 -12.41 -17.69
C PRO A 244 -16.28 -13.53 -18.75
N ARG A 245 -15.09 -14.16 -18.84
CA ARG A 245 -14.83 -15.34 -19.67
C ARG A 245 -15.59 -16.59 -19.20
N ASP A 246 -15.79 -16.74 -17.90
CA ASP A 246 -16.52 -17.90 -17.34
C ASP A 246 -18.02 -17.80 -17.57
N ARG A 247 -18.55 -16.59 -17.77
CA ARG A 247 -19.97 -16.36 -18.12
C ARG A 247 -20.28 -16.73 -19.57
N SER A 248 -19.29 -16.73 -20.46
CA SER A 248 -19.48 -17.09 -21.88
C SER A 248 -19.47 -18.60 -22.12
N LEU A 249 -19.00 -19.39 -21.14
CA LEU A 249 -18.94 -20.87 -21.21
C LEU A 249 -20.20 -21.56 -20.63
N SER A 250 -21.11 -20.79 -20.01
CA SER A 250 -22.37 -21.31 -19.42
C SER A 250 -23.62 -21.06 -20.25
N ARG A 251 -23.46 -20.82 -21.58
CA ARG A 251 -24.58 -20.77 -22.57
C ARG A 251 -24.42 -21.84 -23.60
#